data_2edb1c15c23690748a6d990102678549
#
_entry.id   2edb1c15c23690748a6d990102678549
#
_cell.length_a   1.000
_cell.length_b   1.000
_cell.length_c   1.000
_cell.angle_alpha   90.00
_cell.angle_beta   90.00
_cell.angle_gamma   90.00
#
_symmetry.space_group_name_H-M   'P 1'
#
loop_
_entity.id
_entity.type
_entity.pdbx_description
1 polymer ?
#
loop_
_entity_poly.entity_id
_entity_poly.type
_entity_poly.pdbx_seq_one_letter_code
_entity_poly.pdbx_strand_id
1 'polypeptide(L)'
;PPRIDTLRQPFIIFRQEVMELGSLIRATNLWGYTDLMRELGADPLPFLRRFDIPPGIEHQEDAFMSLAGFVRMLEASAAELDCPDFGLRLARWQGLGILGPVAVIARNAATLFGGLEAIGRYLYVHSPALTLTVSSTTARSNVRFGYEVTEPGIPYPLQGYELSMANAARMIRLLGGPQARARVFSFRHAQLGTDAAYREALGCTVRFGRTWCGFEVDHRLAGRPIDHADPETKRIATKYLESQYLPSDATLSERVVGLARRLLPTGQCSAEAIADQLDMHPRTLQRRLAAEGLRCHDLIERERRAQAARYLAQPGLYLSQIAVLLGYSEQSALNRSCRRWFGMTPRQYRAYGGVSGR
;
A
#
# COMPACT_ATOMS: atom_id res chain seq x y z
N PRO A 1 17.28 -14.53 -36.18
CA PRO A 1 16.46 -13.79 -35.25
C PRO A 1 16.07 -14.73 -34.10
N PRO A 2 16.46 -14.43 -32.85
CA PRO A 2 16.06 -15.25 -31.71
C PRO A 2 14.58 -15.02 -31.40
N ARG A 3 13.89 -16.10 -31.09
CA ARG A 3 12.46 -16.15 -30.76
C ARG A 3 12.18 -15.44 -29.42
N ILE A 4 11.11 -14.63 -29.42
CA ILE A 4 10.60 -13.80 -28.30
C ILE A 4 9.95 -14.64 -27.16
N ASP A 5 10.12 -15.95 -27.13
CA ASP A 5 9.43 -16.86 -26.19
C ASP A 5 10.12 -17.05 -24.82
N THR A 6 11.29 -16.46 -24.60
CA THR A 6 12.07 -16.72 -23.37
C THR A 6 11.79 -15.75 -22.22
N LEU A 7 10.93 -14.74 -22.38
CA LEU A 7 10.63 -13.72 -21.36
C LEU A 7 9.31 -13.99 -20.56
N ARG A 8 8.59 -15.08 -20.85
CA ARG A 8 7.28 -15.37 -20.22
C ARG A 8 7.33 -16.30 -19.01
N GLN A 9 8.44 -16.94 -18.70
CA GLN A 9 8.51 -17.94 -17.62
C GLN A 9 8.66 -17.41 -16.18
N PRO A 10 9.29 -16.27 -15.87
CA PRO A 10 9.49 -15.89 -14.47
C PRO A 10 8.19 -15.51 -13.74
N PHE A 11 7.13 -15.07 -14.44
CA PHE A 11 5.92 -14.54 -13.79
C PHE A 11 4.90 -15.60 -13.34
N ILE A 12 4.87 -16.78 -13.97
CA ILE A 12 3.94 -17.86 -13.62
C ILE A 12 4.46 -18.63 -12.40
N ILE A 13 5.77 -18.87 -12.31
CA ILE A 13 6.42 -19.46 -11.14
C ILE A 13 6.27 -18.55 -9.92
N PHE A 14 6.37 -17.23 -10.10
CA PHE A 14 6.20 -16.22 -9.07
C PHE A 14 4.83 -16.27 -8.36
N ARG A 15 3.77 -16.71 -9.03
CA ARG A 15 2.40 -16.75 -8.47
C ARG A 15 2.17 -17.91 -7.51
N GLN A 16 2.87 -19.03 -7.67
CA GLN A 16 2.74 -20.22 -6.83
C GLN A 16 3.63 -20.12 -5.56
N GLU A 17 4.85 -19.59 -5.69
CA GLU A 17 5.77 -19.37 -4.56
C GLU A 17 5.33 -18.22 -3.63
N VAL A 18 4.66 -17.19 -4.15
CA VAL A 18 4.13 -16.06 -3.36
C VAL A 18 3.07 -16.49 -2.33
N MET A 19 2.40 -17.61 -2.53
CA MET A 19 1.43 -18.13 -1.54
C MET A 19 2.07 -18.75 -0.30
N GLU A 20 3.33 -19.18 -0.38
CA GLU A 20 4.08 -19.79 0.73
C GLU A 20 5.04 -18.80 1.42
N LEU A 21 5.50 -17.74 0.74
CA LEU A 21 6.54 -16.81 1.20
C LEU A 21 6.02 -15.54 1.89
N GLY A 22 4.71 -15.30 1.98
CA GLY A 22 4.13 -14.05 2.47
C GLY A 22 4.18 -12.93 1.42
N SER A 23 3.80 -11.70 1.80
CA SER A 23 3.78 -10.58 0.86
C SER A 23 5.17 -10.09 0.53
N LEU A 24 5.34 -9.66 -0.72
CA LEU A 24 6.59 -9.07 -1.21
C LEU A 24 6.52 -7.55 -1.20
N ILE A 25 7.69 -6.90 -1.14
CA ILE A 25 7.88 -5.47 -1.29
C ILE A 25 9.00 -5.20 -2.30
N ARG A 26 8.91 -4.12 -3.08
CA ARG A 26 9.98 -3.74 -4.01
C ARG A 26 11.30 -3.55 -3.29
N ALA A 27 12.37 -4.10 -3.86
CA ALA A 27 13.71 -4.04 -3.30
C ALA A 27 14.28 -2.62 -3.23
N THR A 28 13.72 -1.66 -3.97
CA THR A 28 14.03 -0.23 -3.87
C THR A 28 13.82 0.37 -2.46
N ASN A 29 13.08 -0.32 -1.57
CA ASN A 29 13.00 0.05 -0.15
C ASN A 29 14.31 -0.14 0.62
N LEU A 30 15.29 -0.86 0.05
CA LEU A 30 16.64 -0.95 0.61
C LEU A 30 17.55 0.23 0.24
N TRP A 31 17.12 1.14 -0.63
CA TRP A 31 17.94 2.29 -0.97
C TRP A 31 18.35 3.05 0.29
N GLY A 32 19.66 3.22 0.45
CA GLY A 32 20.29 3.87 1.59
C GLY A 32 20.47 2.98 2.83
N TYR A 33 19.99 1.73 2.83
CA TYR A 33 20.16 0.85 3.99
C TYR A 33 21.65 0.61 4.28
N THR A 34 22.41 0.24 3.27
CA THR A 34 23.86 0.01 3.37
C THR A 34 24.60 1.28 3.81
N ASP A 35 24.19 2.45 3.30
CA ASP A 35 24.80 3.73 3.66
C ASP A 35 24.51 4.10 5.11
N LEU A 36 23.24 3.96 5.55
CA LEU A 36 22.87 4.22 6.96
C LEU A 36 23.58 3.28 7.92
N MET A 37 23.67 1.98 7.59
CA MET A 37 24.40 1.02 8.42
C MET A 37 25.87 1.41 8.60
N ARG A 38 26.54 1.84 7.52
CA ARG A 38 27.93 2.33 7.57
C ARG A 38 28.07 3.63 8.36
N GLU A 39 27.13 4.57 8.22
CA GLU A 39 27.08 5.79 9.05
C GLU A 39 26.98 5.47 10.56
N LEU A 40 26.27 4.38 10.90
CA LEU A 40 26.12 3.89 12.26
C LEU A 40 27.29 2.98 12.71
N GLY A 41 28.30 2.79 11.85
CA GLY A 41 29.50 1.97 12.16
C GLY A 41 29.28 0.47 12.09
N ALA A 42 28.22 0.00 11.39
CA ALA A 42 27.85 -1.40 11.31
C ALA A 42 28.03 -1.97 9.89
N ASP A 43 28.34 -3.28 9.81
CA ASP A 43 28.31 -4.03 8.56
C ASP A 43 26.89 -4.46 8.22
N PRO A 44 26.33 -4.08 7.04
CA PRO A 44 25.00 -4.49 6.63
C PRO A 44 24.88 -5.98 6.30
N LEU A 45 25.96 -6.65 5.90
CA LEU A 45 25.91 -8.01 5.36
C LEU A 45 25.39 -9.08 6.34
N PRO A 46 25.74 -9.09 7.64
CA PRO A 46 25.18 -10.02 8.61
C PRO A 46 23.66 -9.86 8.76
N PHE A 47 23.16 -8.62 8.75
CA PHE A 47 21.71 -8.35 8.84
C PHE A 47 20.98 -8.81 7.58
N LEU A 48 21.47 -8.47 6.38
CA LEU A 48 20.87 -8.92 5.12
C LEU A 48 20.76 -10.45 5.06
N ARG A 49 21.84 -11.18 5.42
CA ARG A 49 21.85 -12.65 5.45
C ARG A 49 20.88 -13.24 6.48
N ARG A 50 20.81 -12.66 7.67
CA ARG A 50 19.94 -13.10 8.76
C ARG A 50 18.46 -13.03 8.41
N PHE A 51 18.08 -12.12 7.54
CA PHE A 51 16.69 -11.91 7.11
C PHE A 51 16.42 -12.35 5.67
N ASP A 52 17.29 -13.18 5.10
CA ASP A 52 17.17 -13.76 3.76
C ASP A 52 17.00 -12.71 2.64
N ILE A 53 17.70 -11.57 2.78
CA ILE A 53 17.71 -10.52 1.78
C ILE A 53 19.03 -10.57 1.00
N PRO A 54 19.00 -10.84 -0.32
CA PRO A 54 20.21 -10.88 -1.13
C PRO A 54 20.92 -9.52 -1.17
N PRO A 55 22.22 -9.43 -0.86
CA PRO A 55 22.96 -8.18 -0.99
C PRO A 55 22.92 -7.64 -2.42
N GLY A 56 22.67 -6.34 -2.58
CA GLY A 56 22.61 -5.67 -3.89
C GLY A 56 21.32 -5.88 -4.66
N ILE A 57 20.30 -6.52 -4.06
CA ILE A 57 18.99 -6.73 -4.71
C ILE A 57 18.31 -5.40 -5.07
N GLU A 58 18.61 -4.33 -4.34
CA GLU A 58 18.07 -2.98 -4.58
C GLU A 58 18.53 -2.35 -5.89
N HIS A 59 19.59 -2.90 -6.51
CA HIS A 59 20.13 -2.46 -7.80
C HIS A 59 19.59 -3.27 -8.98
N GLN A 60 18.83 -4.33 -8.70
CA GLN A 60 18.19 -5.14 -9.73
C GLN A 60 16.86 -4.50 -10.14
N GLU A 61 16.66 -4.35 -11.43
CA GLU A 61 15.44 -3.79 -12.00
C GLU A 61 14.24 -4.69 -11.65
N ASP A 62 13.18 -4.07 -11.15
CA ASP A 62 11.93 -4.74 -10.77
C ASP A 62 12.07 -5.89 -9.75
N ALA A 63 13.16 -5.93 -8.97
CA ALA A 63 13.32 -6.92 -7.92
C ALA A 63 12.39 -6.69 -6.71
N PHE A 64 12.02 -7.79 -6.08
CA PHE A 64 11.20 -7.81 -4.87
C PHE A 64 11.88 -8.67 -3.79
N MET A 65 11.58 -8.35 -2.53
CA MET A 65 12.05 -9.09 -1.35
C MET A 65 10.88 -9.37 -0.40
N SER A 66 11.09 -10.26 0.56
CA SER A 66 10.09 -10.53 1.61
C SER A 66 9.80 -9.27 2.42
N LEU A 67 8.54 -8.85 2.50
CA LEU A 67 8.11 -7.75 3.36
C LEU A 67 8.40 -8.07 4.84
N ALA A 68 8.10 -9.31 5.25
CA ALA A 68 8.36 -9.75 6.62
C ALA A 68 9.86 -9.74 6.97
N GLY A 69 10.72 -10.20 6.05
CA GLY A 69 12.18 -10.14 6.20
C GLY A 69 12.65 -8.68 6.31
N PHE A 70 12.23 -7.83 5.41
CA PHE A 70 12.59 -6.41 5.40
C PHE A 70 12.18 -5.69 6.70
N VAL A 71 10.94 -5.84 7.14
CA VAL A 71 10.44 -5.20 8.36
C VAL A 71 11.22 -5.68 9.59
N ARG A 72 11.41 -6.99 9.74
CA ARG A 72 12.17 -7.56 10.86
C ARG A 72 13.63 -7.08 10.86
N MET A 73 14.23 -6.91 9.69
CA MET A 73 15.57 -6.36 9.56
C MET A 73 15.63 -4.91 10.04
N LEU A 74 14.67 -4.06 9.70
CA LEU A 74 14.62 -2.68 10.19
C LEU A 74 14.49 -2.61 11.71
N GLU A 75 13.60 -3.42 12.30
CA GLU A 75 13.42 -3.46 13.76
C GLU A 75 14.70 -3.95 14.46
N ALA A 76 15.35 -4.99 13.94
CA ALA A 76 16.61 -5.51 14.49
C ALA A 76 17.74 -4.49 14.37
N SER A 77 17.85 -3.80 13.22
CA SER A 77 18.85 -2.75 13.00
C SER A 77 18.67 -1.60 13.98
N ALA A 78 17.44 -1.14 14.20
CA ALA A 78 17.14 -0.08 15.15
C ALA A 78 17.51 -0.48 16.59
N ALA A 79 17.17 -1.70 16.99
CA ALA A 79 17.42 -2.20 18.34
C ALA A 79 18.91 -2.47 18.62
N GLU A 80 19.61 -3.13 17.69
CA GLU A 80 21.00 -3.55 17.88
C GLU A 80 21.99 -2.37 17.74
N LEU A 81 21.60 -1.31 17.02
CA LEU A 81 22.44 -0.10 16.84
C LEU A 81 22.02 1.06 17.75
N ASP A 82 21.11 0.84 18.70
CA ASP A 82 20.54 1.89 19.57
C ASP A 82 20.11 3.14 18.77
N CYS A 83 19.41 2.89 17.64
CA CYS A 83 18.95 3.92 16.71
C CYS A 83 17.41 3.90 16.61
N PRO A 84 16.69 4.45 17.59
CA PRO A 84 15.23 4.35 17.67
C PRO A 84 14.51 5.08 16.54
N ASP A 85 15.18 5.97 15.80
CA ASP A 85 14.69 6.70 14.63
C ASP A 85 15.26 6.15 13.31
N PHE A 86 15.63 4.87 13.26
CA PHE A 86 16.27 4.23 12.10
C PHE A 86 15.43 4.39 10.84
N GLY A 87 14.12 4.13 10.92
CA GLY A 87 13.19 4.28 9.79
C GLY A 87 13.11 5.72 9.27
N LEU A 88 13.07 6.71 10.17
CA LEU A 88 13.08 8.12 9.77
C LEU A 88 14.38 8.49 9.04
N ARG A 89 15.52 8.02 9.54
CA ARG A 89 16.85 8.27 8.93
C ARG A 89 16.97 7.61 7.58
N LEU A 90 16.52 6.37 7.43
CA LEU A 90 16.61 5.63 6.18
C LEU A 90 15.88 6.36 5.03
N ALA A 91 14.77 7.03 5.31
CA ALA A 91 14.03 7.79 4.32
C ALA A 91 14.86 8.88 3.60
N ARG A 92 16.01 9.31 4.14
CA ARG A 92 16.87 10.34 3.51
C ARG A 92 17.35 9.94 2.10
N TRP A 93 17.55 8.66 1.85
CA TRP A 93 17.98 8.13 0.55
C TRP A 93 16.82 7.74 -0.36
N GLN A 94 15.60 7.80 0.15
CA GLN A 94 14.41 7.36 -0.54
C GLN A 94 13.57 8.55 -1.02
N GLY A 95 12.51 8.27 -1.71
CA GLY A 95 11.59 9.29 -2.21
C GLY A 95 10.59 8.65 -3.17
N LEU A 96 10.04 9.45 -4.09
CA LEU A 96 9.01 8.97 -5.01
C LEU A 96 9.50 7.79 -5.89
N GLY A 97 10.80 7.76 -6.23
CA GLY A 97 11.39 6.72 -7.08
C GLY A 97 11.30 5.30 -6.56
N ILE A 98 11.20 5.10 -5.23
CA ILE A 98 11.04 3.74 -4.64
C ILE A 98 9.78 3.03 -5.15
N LEU A 99 8.77 3.80 -5.61
CA LEU A 99 7.50 3.28 -6.10
C LEU A 99 7.56 2.78 -7.55
N GLY A 100 8.72 2.90 -8.23
CA GLY A 100 8.87 2.46 -9.62
C GLY A 100 7.88 3.13 -10.57
N PRO A 101 7.15 2.38 -11.42
CA PRO A 101 6.21 2.96 -12.39
C PRO A 101 5.11 3.84 -11.77
N VAL A 102 4.71 3.57 -10.54
CA VAL A 102 3.71 4.38 -9.81
C VAL A 102 4.22 5.81 -9.60
N ALA A 103 5.54 6.00 -9.43
CA ALA A 103 6.16 7.31 -9.32
C ALA A 103 5.93 8.18 -10.56
N VAL A 104 5.96 7.58 -11.75
CA VAL A 104 5.69 8.28 -13.02
C VAL A 104 4.26 8.76 -13.07
N ILE A 105 3.30 7.89 -12.70
CA ILE A 105 1.87 8.24 -12.67
C ILE A 105 1.61 9.37 -11.67
N ALA A 106 2.17 9.27 -10.46
CA ALA A 106 1.97 10.26 -9.40
C ALA A 106 2.56 11.63 -9.76
N ARG A 107 3.77 11.66 -10.36
CA ARG A 107 4.43 12.91 -10.77
C ARG A 107 3.70 13.64 -11.88
N ASN A 108 2.98 12.92 -12.72
CA ASN A 108 2.24 13.47 -13.85
C ASN A 108 0.73 13.62 -13.58
N ALA A 109 0.31 13.53 -12.31
CA ALA A 109 -1.05 13.87 -11.91
C ALA A 109 -1.27 15.38 -11.93
N ALA A 110 -2.52 15.83 -12.18
CA ALA A 110 -2.84 17.24 -12.29
C ALA A 110 -2.61 18.03 -10.98
N THR A 111 -2.79 17.39 -9.83
CA THR A 111 -2.70 18.02 -8.51
C THR A 111 -1.97 17.12 -7.51
N LEU A 112 -1.49 17.71 -6.40
CA LEU A 112 -0.92 16.94 -5.30
C LEU A 112 -1.87 15.84 -4.81
N PHE A 113 -3.17 16.16 -4.66
CA PHE A 113 -4.18 15.16 -4.30
C PHE A 113 -4.21 14.00 -5.31
N GLY A 114 -4.31 14.31 -6.59
CA GLY A 114 -4.31 13.30 -7.65
C GLY A 114 -3.04 12.44 -7.66
N GLY A 115 -1.89 13.02 -7.32
CA GLY A 115 -0.63 12.27 -7.17
C GLY A 115 -0.65 11.31 -5.98
N LEU A 116 -1.09 11.77 -4.82
CA LEU A 116 -1.22 10.94 -3.61
C LEU A 116 -2.31 9.86 -3.77
N GLU A 117 -3.42 10.21 -4.43
CA GLU A 117 -4.48 9.26 -4.76
C GLU A 117 -3.98 8.16 -5.72
N ALA A 118 -3.19 8.53 -6.74
CA ALA A 118 -2.57 7.57 -7.64
C ALA A 118 -1.61 6.62 -6.90
N ILE A 119 -0.81 7.14 -5.95
CA ILE A 119 0.01 6.29 -5.08
C ILE A 119 -0.88 5.31 -4.33
N GLY A 120 -1.94 5.76 -3.67
CA GLY A 120 -2.86 4.87 -2.95
C GLY A 120 -3.49 3.80 -3.86
N ARG A 121 -3.93 4.20 -5.05
CA ARG A 121 -4.55 3.32 -6.04
C ARG A 121 -3.61 2.21 -6.51
N TYR A 122 -2.33 2.51 -6.73
CA TYR A 122 -1.34 1.59 -7.31
C TYR A 122 -0.30 1.08 -6.32
N LEU A 123 -0.47 1.35 -5.01
CA LEU A 123 0.49 0.95 -3.98
C LEU A 123 0.72 -0.57 -3.92
N TYR A 124 -0.29 -1.36 -4.34
CA TYR A 124 -0.18 -2.81 -4.46
C TYR A 124 0.93 -3.28 -5.42
N VAL A 125 1.33 -2.44 -6.40
CA VAL A 125 2.45 -2.71 -7.32
C VAL A 125 3.78 -2.63 -6.57
N HIS A 126 3.83 -1.83 -5.51
CA HIS A 126 4.98 -1.71 -4.62
C HIS A 126 4.99 -2.82 -3.57
N SER A 127 3.84 -3.07 -2.94
CA SER A 127 3.58 -4.22 -2.07
C SER A 127 2.07 -4.45 -1.92
N PRO A 128 1.58 -5.69 -2.09
CA PRO A 128 0.16 -6.00 -1.93
C PRO A 128 -0.34 -5.90 -0.49
N ALA A 129 0.57 -5.87 0.49
CA ALA A 129 0.24 -5.74 1.91
C ALA A 129 0.22 -4.29 2.41
N LEU A 130 0.44 -3.31 1.55
CA LEU A 130 0.40 -1.90 1.92
C LEU A 130 -0.87 -1.25 1.36
N THR A 131 -1.54 -0.49 2.21
CA THR A 131 -2.73 0.27 1.80
C THR A 131 -2.61 1.73 2.20
N LEU A 132 -3.06 2.61 1.32
CA LEU A 132 -3.21 4.04 1.57
C LEU A 132 -4.66 4.42 1.26
N THR A 133 -5.44 4.71 2.29
CA THR A 133 -6.85 5.05 2.19
C THR A 133 -7.05 6.57 2.25
N VAL A 134 -8.02 7.08 1.51
CA VAL A 134 -8.37 8.51 1.51
C VAL A 134 -9.73 8.70 2.19
N SER A 135 -9.82 9.66 3.08
CA SER A 135 -11.08 10.04 3.73
C SER A 135 -11.14 11.54 3.96
N SER A 136 -12.34 12.09 3.92
CA SER A 136 -12.59 13.47 4.33
C SER A 136 -12.58 13.55 5.87
N THR A 137 -11.99 14.60 6.41
CA THR A 137 -12.09 14.88 7.85
C THR A 137 -13.40 15.58 8.17
N THR A 138 -13.89 15.44 9.41
CA THR A 138 -15.06 16.18 9.90
C THR A 138 -14.91 17.71 9.80
N ALA A 139 -13.69 18.19 9.80
CA ALA A 139 -13.34 19.63 9.65
C ALA A 139 -13.33 20.09 8.18
N ARG A 140 -13.95 19.44 7.23
CA ARG A 140 -14.07 19.79 5.79
C ARG A 140 -12.88 20.51 5.13
N SER A 141 -11.84 20.89 5.91
CA SER A 141 -10.66 21.65 5.45
C SER A 141 -9.44 20.78 5.16
N ASN A 142 -9.48 19.49 5.53
CA ASN A 142 -8.35 18.58 5.37
C ASN A 142 -8.77 17.27 4.68
N VAL A 143 -7.83 16.71 3.94
CA VAL A 143 -7.90 15.34 3.41
C VAL A 143 -7.00 14.47 4.27
N ARG A 144 -7.54 13.36 4.75
CA ARG A 144 -6.81 12.36 5.53
C ARG A 144 -6.38 11.20 4.65
N PHE A 145 -5.13 10.82 4.78
CA PHE A 145 -4.53 9.63 4.20
C PHE A 145 -4.17 8.65 5.31
N GLY A 146 -4.93 7.55 5.42
CA GLY A 146 -4.66 6.47 6.37
C GLY A 146 -3.76 5.42 5.75
N TYR A 147 -2.72 4.99 6.46
CA TYR A 147 -1.76 4.00 5.98
C TYR A 147 -1.75 2.77 6.88
N GLU A 148 -1.80 1.58 6.29
CA GLU A 148 -1.80 0.30 7.01
C GLU A 148 -0.90 -0.73 6.32
N VAL A 149 -0.19 -1.50 7.14
CA VAL A 149 0.51 -2.73 6.76
C VAL A 149 -0.39 -3.90 7.13
N THR A 150 -0.83 -4.66 6.13
CA THR A 150 -1.86 -5.72 6.29
C THR A 150 -1.27 -7.13 6.22
N GLU A 151 0.05 -7.28 6.35
CA GLU A 151 0.72 -8.58 6.31
C GLU A 151 0.39 -9.42 7.54
N PRO A 152 -0.13 -10.65 7.37
CA PRO A 152 -0.36 -11.56 8.48
C PRO A 152 0.94 -11.95 9.20
N GLY A 153 0.88 -12.03 10.54
CA GLY A 153 2.01 -12.49 11.33
C GLY A 153 3.15 -11.49 11.53
N ILE A 154 3.03 -10.27 11.00
CA ILE A 154 3.93 -9.16 11.36
C ILE A 154 3.32 -8.39 12.52
N PRO A 155 3.98 -8.29 13.68
CA PRO A 155 3.62 -7.31 14.72
C PRO A 155 3.63 -5.91 14.12
N TYR A 156 2.95 -4.94 14.76
CA TYR A 156 2.95 -3.56 14.28
C TYR A 156 4.40 -3.06 14.05
N PRO A 157 4.84 -2.87 12.78
CA PRO A 157 6.24 -2.61 12.47
C PRO A 157 6.57 -1.13 12.70
N LEU A 158 7.18 -0.83 13.83
CA LEU A 158 7.49 0.53 14.29
C LEU A 158 8.34 1.29 13.26
N GLN A 159 9.50 0.74 12.91
CA GLN A 159 10.42 1.34 11.96
C GLN A 159 9.86 1.38 10.54
N GLY A 160 9.07 0.39 10.17
CA GLY A 160 8.36 0.35 8.88
C GLY A 160 7.34 1.48 8.74
N TYR A 161 6.59 1.79 9.80
CA TYR A 161 5.65 2.92 9.79
C TYR A 161 6.38 4.26 9.79
N GLU A 162 7.45 4.42 10.55
CA GLU A 162 8.25 5.66 10.55
C GLU A 162 8.89 5.92 9.19
N LEU A 163 9.49 4.90 8.57
CA LEU A 163 10.02 4.98 7.20
C LEU A 163 8.95 5.41 6.19
N SER A 164 7.77 4.77 6.26
CA SER A 164 6.68 5.07 5.34
C SER A 164 6.16 6.49 5.48
N MET A 165 6.03 7.00 6.71
CA MET A 165 5.58 8.38 6.95
C MET A 165 6.65 9.40 6.57
N ALA A 166 7.93 9.13 6.80
CA ALA A 166 9.02 9.98 6.35
C ALA A 166 9.08 10.02 4.81
N ASN A 167 8.88 8.89 4.13
CA ASN A 167 8.74 8.84 2.69
C ASN A 167 7.52 9.64 2.20
N ALA A 168 6.37 9.53 2.85
CA ALA A 168 5.19 10.33 2.52
C ALA A 168 5.46 11.84 2.64
N ALA A 169 6.17 12.28 3.69
CA ALA A 169 6.57 13.67 3.83
C ALA A 169 7.48 14.14 2.67
N ARG A 170 8.41 13.30 2.24
CA ARG A 170 9.27 13.58 1.07
C ARG A 170 8.47 13.64 -0.23
N MET A 171 7.55 12.70 -0.43
CA MET A 171 6.67 12.66 -1.62
C MET A 171 5.78 13.90 -1.70
N ILE A 172 5.23 14.37 -0.57
CA ILE A 172 4.46 15.62 -0.51
C ILE A 172 5.32 16.82 -0.96
N ARG A 173 6.59 16.89 -0.52
CA ARG A 173 7.52 17.94 -0.96
C ARG A 173 7.89 17.85 -2.42
N LEU A 174 8.10 16.62 -2.92
CA LEU A 174 8.47 16.38 -4.32
C LEU A 174 7.33 16.71 -5.29
N LEU A 175 6.08 16.44 -4.90
CA LEU A 175 4.90 16.67 -5.74
C LEU A 175 4.33 18.08 -5.57
N GLY A 176 4.31 18.59 -4.34
CA GLY A 176 3.69 19.88 -4.01
C GLY A 176 4.68 21.06 -3.93
N GLY A 177 5.97 20.82 -4.18
CA GLY A 177 7.04 21.82 -4.10
C GLY A 177 7.74 21.87 -2.73
N PRO A 178 8.90 22.56 -2.64
CA PRO A 178 9.80 22.52 -1.46
C PRO A 178 9.16 22.96 -0.14
N GLN A 179 8.14 23.79 -0.20
CA GLN A 179 7.42 24.31 0.98
C GLN A 179 6.17 23.46 1.33
N ALA A 180 5.81 22.46 0.51
CA ALA A 180 4.66 21.62 0.79
C ALA A 180 4.91 20.76 2.03
N ARG A 181 3.98 20.81 2.99
CA ARG A 181 4.03 20.04 4.24
C ARG A 181 2.66 19.47 4.54
N ALA A 182 2.63 18.26 5.08
CA ALA A 182 1.43 17.78 5.73
C ALA A 182 1.09 18.68 6.93
N ARG A 183 -0.17 18.74 7.31
CA ARG A 183 -0.62 19.46 8.51
C ARG A 183 -0.22 18.71 9.78
N VAL A 184 -0.35 17.40 9.77
CA VAL A 184 -0.06 16.51 10.89
C VAL A 184 0.24 15.10 10.39
N PHE A 185 1.21 14.45 11.02
CA PHE A 185 1.38 13.00 10.99
C PHE A 185 0.84 12.38 12.28
N SER A 186 0.25 11.20 12.18
CA SER A 186 -0.31 10.47 13.32
C SER A 186 0.26 9.05 13.33
N PHE A 187 0.71 8.59 14.49
CA PHE A 187 1.20 7.24 14.72
C PHE A 187 0.40 6.55 15.83
N ARG A 188 0.26 5.23 15.72
CA ARG A 188 -0.39 4.41 16.76
C ARG A 188 0.54 4.13 17.93
N HIS A 189 1.84 4.05 17.69
CA HIS A 189 2.87 3.84 18.72
C HIS A 189 3.20 5.13 19.51
N ALA A 190 3.90 4.97 20.61
CA ALA A 190 4.52 6.07 21.34
C ALA A 190 5.73 6.62 20.56
N GLN A 191 6.17 7.80 20.90
CA GLN A 191 7.37 8.39 20.30
C GLN A 191 8.60 7.48 20.56
N LEU A 192 9.39 7.24 19.51
CA LEU A 192 10.60 6.41 19.58
C LEU A 192 11.87 7.27 19.61
N GLY A 193 11.99 8.18 18.65
CA GLY A 193 13.12 9.09 18.51
C GLY A 193 12.92 10.43 19.21
N THR A 194 13.84 11.36 18.98
CA THR A 194 13.77 12.72 19.53
C THR A 194 12.82 13.62 18.73
N ASP A 195 12.31 14.68 19.37
CA ASP A 195 11.52 15.72 18.68
C ASP A 195 12.27 16.34 17.49
N ALA A 196 13.60 16.44 17.60
CA ALA A 196 14.45 16.96 16.53
C ALA A 196 14.42 16.04 15.30
N ALA A 197 14.53 14.72 15.49
CA ALA A 197 14.47 13.73 14.41
C ALA A 197 13.12 13.79 13.68
N TYR A 198 12.01 13.83 14.40
CA TYR A 198 10.68 13.96 13.78
C TYR A 198 10.48 15.28 13.05
N ARG A 199 10.98 16.39 13.63
CA ARG A 199 10.89 17.71 12.98
C ARG A 199 11.70 17.76 11.68
N GLU A 200 12.88 17.17 11.67
CA GLU A 200 13.73 17.06 10.49
C GLU A 200 13.07 16.20 9.40
N ALA A 201 12.62 14.99 9.74
CA ALA A 201 12.08 14.05 8.79
C ALA A 201 10.71 14.49 8.23
N LEU A 202 9.78 14.88 9.11
CA LEU A 202 8.38 15.11 8.77
C LEU A 202 8.06 16.61 8.54
N GLY A 203 8.75 17.51 9.22
CA GLY A 203 8.64 18.96 9.02
C GLY A 203 7.30 19.57 9.43
N CYS A 204 6.52 18.89 10.27
CA CYS A 204 5.23 19.36 10.78
C CYS A 204 4.88 18.74 12.14
N THR A 205 3.68 19.03 12.66
CA THR A 205 3.17 18.44 13.90
C THR A 205 3.05 16.92 13.81
N VAL A 206 3.49 16.22 14.85
CA VAL A 206 3.36 14.76 14.98
C VAL A 206 2.51 14.43 16.21
N ARG A 207 1.65 13.40 16.10
CA ARG A 207 0.79 12.91 17.17
C ARG A 207 0.99 11.41 17.35
N PHE A 208 1.34 11.00 18.54
CA PHE A 208 1.55 9.61 18.94
C PHE A 208 0.34 9.04 19.71
N GLY A 209 0.30 7.71 19.86
CA GLY A 209 -0.75 7.03 20.63
C GLY A 209 -2.15 7.18 20.00
N ARG A 210 -2.23 7.35 18.69
CA ARG A 210 -3.52 7.51 18.00
C ARG A 210 -4.11 6.16 17.60
N THR A 211 -5.39 6.13 17.25
CA THR A 211 -6.07 4.91 16.77
C THR A 211 -5.76 4.56 15.32
N TRP A 212 -5.05 5.42 14.60
CA TRP A 212 -4.71 5.29 13.18
C TRP A 212 -3.29 5.80 12.90
N CYS A 213 -2.70 5.35 11.81
CA CYS A 213 -1.43 5.87 11.28
C CYS A 213 -1.66 6.53 9.91
N GLY A 214 -0.95 7.62 9.64
CA GLY A 214 -1.05 8.35 8.39
C GLY A 214 -0.86 9.85 8.55
N PHE A 215 -1.42 10.63 7.62
CA PHE A 215 -1.23 12.08 7.60
C PHE A 215 -2.46 12.83 7.10
N GLU A 216 -2.51 14.12 7.39
CA GLU A 216 -3.55 15.03 6.89
C GLU A 216 -2.91 16.16 6.09
N VAL A 217 -3.53 16.48 4.94
CA VAL A 217 -3.12 17.56 4.04
C VAL A 217 -4.25 18.58 3.98
N ASP A 218 -3.91 19.86 4.03
CA ASP A 218 -4.88 20.94 3.82
C ASP A 218 -5.45 20.90 2.40
N HIS A 219 -6.75 21.18 2.24
CA HIS A 219 -7.43 21.15 0.94
C HIS A 219 -6.80 22.08 -0.11
N ARG A 220 -6.29 23.24 0.30
CA ARG A 220 -5.63 24.17 -0.63
C ARG A 220 -4.33 23.56 -1.15
N LEU A 221 -3.55 22.94 -0.26
CA LEU A 221 -2.33 22.24 -0.65
C LEU A 221 -2.65 20.99 -1.51
N ALA A 222 -3.69 20.24 -1.14
CA ALA A 222 -4.14 19.07 -1.90
C ALA A 222 -4.53 19.45 -3.35
N GLY A 223 -5.20 20.59 -3.53
CA GLY A 223 -5.60 21.12 -4.84
C GLY A 223 -4.46 21.78 -5.63
N ARG A 224 -3.26 21.91 -5.06
CA ARG A 224 -2.14 22.58 -5.74
C ARG A 224 -1.73 21.78 -6.99
N PRO A 225 -1.61 22.44 -8.17
CA PRO A 225 -1.09 21.81 -9.37
C PRO A 225 0.33 21.28 -9.16
N ILE A 226 0.65 20.15 -9.81
CA ILE A 226 2.01 19.64 -9.89
C ILE A 226 2.70 20.31 -11.08
N ASP A 227 3.85 20.93 -10.81
CA ASP A 227 4.63 21.58 -11.87
C ASP A 227 5.10 20.53 -12.88
N HIS A 228 5.00 20.89 -14.17
CA HIS A 228 5.40 20.03 -15.30
C HIS A 228 4.65 18.69 -15.40
N ALA A 229 3.45 18.57 -14.79
CA ALA A 229 2.60 17.40 -14.96
C ALA A 229 2.18 17.24 -16.44
N ASP A 230 2.38 16.04 -16.98
CA ASP A 230 1.99 15.72 -18.35
C ASP A 230 0.89 14.63 -18.35
N PRO A 231 -0.35 14.97 -18.73
CA PRO A 231 -1.46 14.03 -18.78
C PRO A 231 -1.21 12.85 -19.72
N GLU A 232 -0.48 13.04 -20.81
CA GLU A 232 -0.18 12.00 -21.78
C GLU A 232 0.83 10.99 -21.21
N THR A 233 1.90 11.47 -20.58
CA THR A 233 2.85 10.61 -19.85
C THR A 233 2.13 9.82 -18.75
N LYS A 234 1.23 10.46 -17.98
CA LYS A 234 0.39 9.77 -17.01
C LYS A 234 -0.42 8.65 -17.65
N ARG A 235 -1.09 8.93 -18.77
CA ARG A 235 -1.93 7.97 -19.50
C ARG A 235 -1.12 6.77 -19.98
N ILE A 236 0.06 7.01 -20.57
CA ILE A 236 0.97 5.96 -21.07
C ILE A 236 1.47 5.10 -19.91
N ALA A 237 1.96 5.73 -18.82
CA ALA A 237 2.48 5.03 -17.65
C ALA A 237 1.37 4.19 -16.97
N THR A 238 0.14 4.72 -16.88
CA THR A 238 -1.00 3.98 -16.33
C THR A 238 -1.31 2.75 -17.19
N LYS A 239 -1.39 2.92 -18.50
CA LYS A 239 -1.67 1.83 -19.44
C LYS A 239 -0.58 0.75 -19.42
N TYR A 240 0.68 1.16 -19.37
CA TYR A 240 1.81 0.26 -19.21
C TYR A 240 1.71 -0.55 -17.92
N LEU A 241 1.52 0.12 -16.79
CA LEU A 241 1.41 -0.53 -15.48
C LEU A 241 0.25 -1.52 -15.45
N GLU A 242 -0.91 -1.15 -15.96
CA GLU A 242 -2.08 -2.03 -16.02
C GLU A 242 -1.83 -3.24 -16.92
N SER A 243 -1.12 -3.08 -18.03
CA SER A 243 -0.77 -4.20 -18.92
C SER A 243 0.21 -5.18 -18.30
N GLN A 244 1.12 -4.72 -17.45
CA GLN A 244 2.13 -5.57 -16.78
C GLN A 244 1.57 -6.34 -15.59
N TYR A 245 0.61 -5.75 -14.88
CA TYR A 245 0.09 -6.33 -13.63
C TYR A 245 -1.31 -6.96 -13.78
N LEU A 246 -1.87 -6.92 -14.99
CA LEU A 246 -3.05 -7.71 -15.38
C LEU A 246 -2.60 -8.69 -16.48
N PRO A 247 -2.75 -10.01 -16.30
CA PRO A 247 -2.45 -10.98 -17.36
C PRO A 247 -3.18 -10.59 -18.65
N SER A 248 -2.50 -10.61 -19.79
CA SER A 248 -3.09 -10.27 -21.09
C SER A 248 -4.20 -11.25 -21.54
N ASP A 249 -4.21 -12.43 -20.92
CA ASP A 249 -5.18 -13.52 -21.12
C ASP A 249 -6.23 -13.61 -20.01
N ALA A 250 -6.19 -12.70 -19.03
CA ALA A 250 -7.21 -12.68 -17.98
C ALA A 250 -8.59 -12.37 -18.55
N THR A 251 -9.58 -13.18 -18.17
CA THR A 251 -10.99 -12.96 -18.50
C THR A 251 -11.46 -11.61 -17.95
N LEU A 252 -12.55 -11.08 -18.51
CA LEU A 252 -13.10 -9.82 -18.02
C LEU A 252 -13.47 -9.91 -16.53
N SER A 253 -14.01 -11.06 -16.10
CA SER A 253 -14.33 -11.32 -14.69
C SER A 253 -13.09 -11.32 -13.79
N GLU A 254 -11.97 -11.88 -14.20
CA GLU A 254 -10.70 -11.83 -13.43
C GLU A 254 -10.16 -10.41 -13.32
N ARG A 255 -10.25 -9.62 -14.39
CA ARG A 255 -9.89 -8.21 -14.39
C ARG A 255 -10.76 -7.41 -13.42
N VAL A 256 -12.08 -7.66 -13.40
CA VAL A 256 -13.03 -7.05 -12.47
C VAL A 256 -12.69 -7.41 -11.02
N VAL A 257 -12.39 -8.69 -10.73
CA VAL A 257 -11.98 -9.14 -9.39
C VAL A 257 -10.67 -8.48 -8.95
N GLY A 258 -9.70 -8.40 -9.85
CA GLY A 258 -8.44 -7.69 -9.59
C GLY A 258 -8.65 -6.21 -9.26
N LEU A 259 -9.53 -5.52 -9.99
CA LEU A 259 -9.89 -4.12 -9.74
C LEU A 259 -10.69 -3.96 -8.44
N ALA A 260 -11.65 -4.85 -8.16
CA ALA A 260 -12.40 -4.84 -6.92
C ALA A 260 -11.47 -4.94 -5.70
N ARG A 261 -10.51 -5.86 -5.72
CA ARG A 261 -9.50 -6.01 -4.66
C ARG A 261 -8.73 -4.71 -4.37
N ARG A 262 -8.45 -3.92 -5.40
CA ARG A 262 -7.72 -2.65 -5.32
C ARG A 262 -8.58 -1.50 -4.84
N LEU A 263 -9.83 -1.45 -5.32
CA LEU A 263 -10.73 -0.34 -5.04
C LEU A 263 -11.47 -0.47 -3.69
N LEU A 264 -11.61 -1.69 -3.16
CA LEU A 264 -12.27 -1.91 -1.86
C LEU A 264 -11.68 -1.04 -0.74
N PRO A 265 -10.34 -1.01 -0.52
CA PRO A 265 -9.75 -0.20 0.55
C PRO A 265 -9.90 1.31 0.36
N THR A 266 -10.18 1.77 -0.86
CA THR A 266 -10.39 3.21 -1.14
C THR A 266 -11.81 3.68 -0.81
N GLY A 267 -12.74 2.76 -0.54
CA GLY A 267 -14.16 3.06 -0.38
C GLY A 267 -14.89 3.42 -1.69
N GLN A 268 -14.20 3.37 -2.84
CA GLN A 268 -14.73 3.78 -4.15
C GLN A 268 -15.04 2.58 -5.07
N CYS A 269 -15.10 1.38 -4.54
CA CYS A 269 -15.35 0.17 -5.33
C CYS A 269 -16.82 0.09 -5.77
N SER A 270 -17.09 0.56 -6.97
CA SER A 270 -18.40 0.48 -7.63
C SER A 270 -18.26 -0.10 -9.06
N ALA A 271 -19.38 -0.50 -9.65
CA ALA A 271 -19.39 -0.96 -11.03
C ALA A 271 -18.97 0.12 -12.02
N GLU A 272 -19.33 1.38 -11.73
CA GLU A 272 -18.96 2.56 -12.50
C GLU A 272 -17.46 2.81 -12.43
N ALA A 273 -16.89 2.80 -11.22
CA ALA A 273 -15.45 2.97 -11.02
C ALA A 273 -14.63 1.85 -11.69
N ILE A 274 -15.12 0.61 -11.65
CA ILE A 274 -14.48 -0.52 -12.34
C ILE A 274 -14.58 -0.35 -13.87
N ALA A 275 -15.73 0.08 -14.38
CA ALA A 275 -15.93 0.30 -15.81
C ALA A 275 -14.99 1.40 -16.32
N ASP A 276 -14.88 2.50 -15.58
CA ASP A 276 -13.96 3.62 -15.86
C ASP A 276 -12.50 3.14 -15.91
N GLN A 277 -12.10 2.29 -14.96
CA GLN A 277 -10.76 1.68 -14.95
C GLN A 277 -10.48 0.75 -16.15
N LEU A 278 -11.52 0.22 -16.77
CA LEU A 278 -11.43 -0.68 -17.93
C LEU A 278 -11.61 0.06 -19.25
N ASP A 279 -11.68 1.38 -19.25
CA ASP A 279 -12.03 2.22 -20.41
C ASP A 279 -13.34 1.74 -21.07
N MET A 280 -14.33 1.35 -20.26
CA MET A 280 -15.62 0.83 -20.70
C MET A 280 -16.78 1.66 -20.16
N HIS A 281 -17.81 1.84 -20.97
CA HIS A 281 -19.07 2.32 -20.43
C HIS A 281 -19.68 1.26 -19.49
N PRO A 282 -20.28 1.63 -18.33
CA PRO A 282 -20.83 0.66 -17.35
C PRO A 282 -21.80 -0.37 -17.98
N ARG A 283 -22.61 0.06 -18.94
CA ARG A 283 -23.54 -0.81 -19.67
C ARG A 283 -22.81 -1.86 -20.53
N THR A 284 -21.65 -1.50 -21.09
CA THR A 284 -20.78 -2.42 -21.85
C THR A 284 -20.15 -3.46 -20.94
N LEU A 285 -19.66 -3.03 -19.76
CA LEU A 285 -19.13 -3.93 -18.73
C LEU A 285 -20.19 -4.96 -18.31
N GLN A 286 -21.39 -4.46 -17.94
CA GLN A 286 -22.51 -5.35 -17.55
C GLN A 286 -22.88 -6.36 -18.62
N ARG A 287 -23.01 -5.91 -19.89
CA ARG A 287 -23.34 -6.81 -21.02
C ARG A 287 -22.29 -7.88 -21.25
N ARG A 288 -21.00 -7.53 -21.17
CA ARG A 288 -19.89 -8.48 -21.37
C ARG A 288 -19.79 -9.49 -20.22
N LEU A 289 -19.95 -9.04 -18.97
CA LEU A 289 -20.00 -9.96 -17.83
C LEU A 289 -21.22 -10.86 -17.86
N ALA A 290 -22.37 -10.36 -18.32
CA ALA A 290 -23.58 -11.18 -18.49
C ALA A 290 -23.37 -12.29 -19.54
N ALA A 291 -22.56 -12.07 -20.57
CA ALA A 291 -22.18 -13.11 -21.53
C ALA A 291 -21.30 -14.21 -20.89
N GLU A 292 -20.58 -13.90 -19.79
CA GLU A 292 -19.87 -14.88 -18.94
C GLU A 292 -20.78 -15.47 -17.83
N GLY A 293 -22.08 -15.13 -17.80
CA GLY A 293 -23.01 -15.54 -16.75
C GLY A 293 -22.79 -14.87 -15.40
N LEU A 294 -22.08 -13.73 -15.36
CA LEU A 294 -21.63 -13.04 -14.14
C LEU A 294 -22.19 -11.63 -14.05
N ARG A 295 -22.26 -11.08 -12.81
CA ARG A 295 -22.60 -9.70 -12.55
C ARG A 295 -21.45 -9.01 -11.81
N CYS A 296 -21.17 -7.75 -12.17
CA CYS A 296 -20.10 -6.97 -11.54
C CYS A 296 -20.25 -6.90 -10.03
N HIS A 297 -21.46 -6.61 -9.55
CA HIS A 297 -21.78 -6.56 -8.12
C HIS A 297 -21.44 -7.87 -7.40
N ASP A 298 -21.77 -9.02 -7.98
CA ASP A 298 -21.53 -10.34 -7.36
C ASP A 298 -20.02 -10.64 -7.27
N LEU A 299 -19.25 -10.20 -8.27
CA LEU A 299 -17.79 -10.31 -8.26
C LEU A 299 -17.17 -9.44 -7.15
N ILE A 300 -17.65 -8.20 -7.01
CA ILE A 300 -17.21 -7.30 -5.93
C ILE A 300 -17.55 -7.90 -4.56
N GLU A 301 -18.77 -8.39 -4.37
CA GLU A 301 -19.19 -9.00 -3.10
C GLU A 301 -18.43 -10.28 -2.77
N ARG A 302 -18.14 -11.12 -3.77
CA ARG A 302 -17.31 -12.32 -3.60
C ARG A 302 -15.89 -11.96 -3.15
N GLU A 303 -15.27 -10.96 -3.78
CA GLU A 303 -13.95 -10.50 -3.39
C GLU A 303 -13.95 -9.86 -2.01
N ARG A 304 -14.95 -9.03 -1.69
CA ARG A 304 -15.13 -8.42 -0.37
C ARG A 304 -15.27 -9.47 0.73
N ARG A 305 -16.04 -10.54 0.49
CA ARG A 305 -16.18 -11.68 1.40
C ARG A 305 -14.85 -12.41 1.60
N ALA A 306 -14.09 -12.66 0.52
CA ALA A 306 -12.80 -13.32 0.59
C ALA A 306 -11.79 -12.50 1.40
N GLN A 307 -11.72 -11.18 1.17
CA GLN A 307 -10.86 -10.29 1.95
C GLN A 307 -11.31 -10.19 3.41
N ALA A 308 -12.63 -10.16 3.69
CA ALA A 308 -13.15 -10.19 5.05
C ALA A 308 -12.68 -11.41 5.82
N ALA A 309 -12.75 -12.61 5.22
CA ALA A 309 -12.26 -13.83 5.84
C ALA A 309 -10.77 -13.76 6.18
N ARG A 310 -9.95 -13.23 5.25
CA ARG A 310 -8.49 -13.05 5.45
C ARG A 310 -8.18 -12.06 6.57
N TYR A 311 -8.83 -10.88 6.58
CA TYR A 311 -8.59 -9.86 7.61
C TYR A 311 -9.12 -10.29 8.99
N LEU A 312 -10.25 -10.99 9.05
CA LEU A 312 -10.80 -11.52 10.31
C LEU A 312 -9.91 -12.59 10.94
N ALA A 313 -9.16 -13.35 10.13
CA ALA A 313 -8.17 -14.30 10.64
C ALA A 313 -6.95 -13.63 11.31
N GLN A 314 -6.78 -12.31 11.15
CA GLN A 314 -5.66 -11.56 11.72
C GLN A 314 -6.00 -11.00 13.09
N PRO A 315 -5.34 -11.45 14.19
CA PRO A 315 -5.67 -11.03 15.56
C PRO A 315 -5.45 -9.53 15.81
N GLY A 316 -4.49 -8.92 15.11
CA GLY A 316 -4.06 -7.53 15.33
C GLY A 316 -4.93 -6.45 14.66
N LEU A 317 -5.85 -6.80 13.73
CA LEU A 317 -6.68 -5.82 13.06
C LEU A 317 -7.97 -5.52 13.86
N TYR A 318 -8.25 -4.25 14.12
CA TYR A 318 -9.54 -3.86 14.71
C TYR A 318 -10.67 -4.00 13.69
N LEU A 319 -11.88 -4.34 14.16
CA LEU A 319 -13.04 -4.51 13.27
C LEU A 319 -13.40 -3.24 12.50
N SER A 320 -13.16 -2.07 13.10
CA SER A 320 -13.32 -0.79 12.43
C SER A 320 -12.34 -0.60 11.26
N GLN A 321 -11.10 -1.06 11.42
CA GLN A 321 -10.10 -1.04 10.35
C GLN A 321 -10.48 -2.00 9.22
N ILE A 322 -10.93 -3.21 9.57
CA ILE A 322 -11.42 -4.19 8.59
C ILE A 322 -12.60 -3.61 7.79
N ALA A 323 -13.51 -2.89 8.45
CA ALA A 323 -14.61 -2.22 7.76
C ALA A 323 -14.09 -1.25 6.69
N VAL A 324 -13.13 -0.39 7.05
CA VAL A 324 -12.50 0.56 6.11
C VAL A 324 -11.79 -0.17 4.97
N LEU A 325 -10.99 -1.20 5.26
CA LEU A 325 -10.27 -1.99 4.25
C LEU A 325 -11.21 -2.72 3.27
N LEU A 326 -12.46 -2.96 3.67
CA LEU A 326 -13.49 -3.54 2.82
C LEU A 326 -14.38 -2.48 2.14
N GLY A 327 -14.04 -1.19 2.29
CA GLY A 327 -14.76 -0.09 1.67
C GLY A 327 -16.07 0.30 2.36
N TYR A 328 -16.23 -0.05 3.64
CA TYR A 328 -17.37 0.38 4.43
C TYR A 328 -17.03 1.66 5.20
N SER A 329 -17.97 2.60 5.23
CA SER A 329 -17.88 3.81 6.04
C SER A 329 -18.02 3.53 7.55
N GLU A 330 -18.68 2.42 7.91
CA GLU A 330 -19.01 2.07 9.30
C GLU A 330 -18.84 0.58 9.58
N GLN A 331 -18.41 0.26 10.82
CA GLN A 331 -18.30 -1.12 11.29
C GLN A 331 -19.65 -1.87 11.31
N SER A 332 -20.76 -1.14 11.46
CA SER A 332 -22.12 -1.70 11.41
C SER A 332 -22.39 -2.41 10.07
N ALA A 333 -21.91 -1.87 8.96
CA ALA A 333 -22.04 -2.47 7.63
C ALA A 333 -21.24 -3.78 7.52
N LEU A 334 -20.01 -3.83 8.06
CA LEU A 334 -19.25 -5.07 8.17
C LEU A 334 -20.01 -6.13 8.98
N ASN A 335 -20.60 -5.76 10.11
CA ASN A 335 -21.37 -6.69 10.96
C ASN A 335 -22.54 -7.30 10.20
N ARG A 336 -23.31 -6.50 9.44
CA ARG A 336 -24.43 -6.99 8.62
C ARG A 336 -23.93 -7.92 7.51
N SER A 337 -22.83 -7.55 6.83
CA SER A 337 -22.24 -8.35 5.76
C SER A 337 -21.68 -9.67 6.27
N CYS A 338 -21.00 -9.72 7.40
CA CYS A 338 -20.51 -10.96 8.01
C CYS A 338 -21.65 -11.91 8.39
N ARG A 339 -22.76 -11.41 8.93
CA ARG A 339 -23.95 -12.24 9.19
C ARG A 339 -24.51 -12.83 7.90
N ARG A 340 -24.57 -12.05 6.82
CA ARG A 340 -25.03 -12.51 5.50
C ARG A 340 -24.10 -13.55 4.88
N TRP A 341 -22.76 -13.33 4.99
CA TRP A 341 -21.77 -14.18 4.34
C TRP A 341 -21.41 -15.45 5.10
N PHE A 342 -21.34 -15.35 6.44
CA PHE A 342 -20.80 -16.38 7.31
C PHE A 342 -21.81 -16.88 8.35
N GLY A 343 -23.02 -16.33 8.39
CA GLY A 343 -24.03 -16.68 9.40
C GLY A 343 -23.73 -16.20 10.82
N MET A 344 -22.64 -15.44 11.01
CA MET A 344 -22.18 -15.01 12.34
C MET A 344 -21.57 -13.62 12.33
N THR A 345 -21.38 -13.03 13.52
CA THR A 345 -20.73 -11.72 13.66
C THR A 345 -19.23 -11.82 13.41
N PRO A 346 -18.55 -10.70 13.06
CA PRO A 346 -17.09 -10.67 12.89
C PRO A 346 -16.32 -11.19 14.12
N ARG A 347 -16.81 -10.87 15.33
CA ARG A 347 -16.19 -11.36 16.58
C ARG A 347 -16.32 -12.87 16.73
N GLN A 348 -17.48 -13.43 16.43
CA GLN A 348 -17.69 -14.87 16.45
C GLN A 348 -16.84 -15.59 15.39
N TYR A 349 -16.77 -15.05 14.17
CA TYR A 349 -15.95 -15.60 13.10
C TYR A 349 -14.45 -15.66 13.51
N ARG A 350 -13.95 -14.59 14.10
CA ARG A 350 -12.57 -14.52 14.61
C ARG A 350 -12.31 -15.55 15.72
N ALA A 351 -13.25 -15.69 16.65
CA ALA A 351 -13.14 -16.69 17.72
C ALA A 351 -13.17 -18.12 17.19
N TYR A 352 -13.97 -18.40 16.16
CA TYR A 352 -14.07 -19.72 15.53
C TYR A 352 -12.81 -20.11 14.78
N GLY A 353 -12.22 -19.17 14.01
CA GLY A 353 -10.94 -19.37 13.29
C GLY A 353 -9.74 -19.57 14.22
N GLY A 354 -9.76 -19.02 15.44
CA GLY A 354 -8.74 -19.22 16.47
C GLY A 354 -8.74 -20.60 17.13
N VAL A 355 -9.81 -21.39 16.96
CA VAL A 355 -9.94 -22.74 17.56
C VAL A 355 -9.49 -23.83 16.58
N SER A 356 -9.43 -23.56 15.27
CA SER A 356 -9.03 -24.54 14.25
C SER A 356 -7.51 -24.56 13.97
N GLY A 357 -6.72 -23.81 14.72
CA GLY A 357 -5.27 -23.66 14.57
C GLY A 357 -4.47 -24.09 15.81
N ARG A 358 -5.00 -25.03 16.63
CA ARG A 358 -4.24 -25.69 17.70
C ARG A 358 -4.04 -27.16 17.41
#